data_dbfc733da83e27c966d4d31a3f779c1a
#
_entry.id   dbfc733da83e27c966d4d31a3f779c1a
#
_cell.length_a   1.000
_cell.length_b   1.000
_cell.length_c   1.000
_cell.angle_alpha   90.00
_cell.angle_beta   90.00
_cell.angle_gamma   90.00
#
_symmetry.space_group_name_H-M   'P 1'
#
loop_
_entity.id
_entity.type
_entity.pdbx_description
1 polymer ?
#
loop_
_entity_poly.entity_id
_entity_poly.type
_entity_poly.pdbx_seq_one_letter_code
_entity_poly.pdbx_strand_id
1 'polypeptide(L)'
;MKKLSELYEIINFNEYGDERGNLVVAEGDGMDVPFAIKRVLYMYGSDDEVIRGQHANRKTEFVLINVSGTSKVKVDNGYETEIIELNKPRMGLYLKTMVWKDMYDFSPDSVLLVLASEHYDGEEYIRDYEEFIKEVKQHE
;
A
#
# COMPACT_ATOMS: atom_id res chain seq x y z
N MET A 1 -19.69 8.23 6.52
CA MET A 1 -18.54 8.05 5.59
C MET A 1 -17.23 8.40 6.29
N LYS A 2 -16.25 7.53 6.19
CA LYS A 2 -14.91 7.87 6.66
C LYS A 2 -14.20 8.69 5.58
N LYS A 3 -13.53 9.74 5.98
CA LYS A 3 -12.72 10.54 5.07
C LYS A 3 -11.52 9.73 4.60
N LEU A 4 -11.10 9.95 3.37
CA LEU A 4 -9.95 9.24 2.80
C LEU A 4 -8.71 9.44 3.67
N SER A 5 -8.50 10.65 4.19
CA SER A 5 -7.36 10.97 5.06
C SER A 5 -7.32 10.15 6.35
N GLU A 6 -8.43 9.52 6.74
CA GLU A 6 -8.50 8.63 7.91
C GLU A 6 -8.16 7.18 7.56
N LEU A 7 -8.05 6.84 6.26
CA LEU A 7 -7.89 5.48 5.77
C LEU A 7 -6.47 5.18 5.29
N TYR A 8 -5.60 6.17 5.21
CA TYR A 8 -4.20 5.95 4.88
C TYR A 8 -3.30 6.89 5.69
N GLU A 9 -2.03 6.52 5.78
CA GLU A 9 -1.04 7.31 6.51
C GLU A 9 0.33 7.10 5.88
N ILE A 10 1.10 8.17 5.77
CA ILE A 10 2.50 8.08 5.35
C ILE A 10 3.36 7.80 6.58
N ILE A 11 4.15 6.73 6.52
CA ILE A 11 5.08 6.36 7.58
C ILE A 11 6.49 6.68 7.10
N ASN A 12 7.27 7.34 7.95
CA ASN A 12 8.69 7.58 7.69
C ASN A 12 9.51 6.68 8.61
N PHE A 13 10.13 5.65 8.01
CA PHE A 13 10.95 4.70 8.74
C PHE A 13 12.31 5.30 9.08
N ASN A 14 12.94 4.78 10.12
CA ASN A 14 14.29 5.18 10.48
C ASN A 14 15.28 4.70 9.41
N GLU A 15 16.15 5.60 8.98
CA GLU A 15 17.17 5.32 7.99
C GLU A 15 18.54 5.68 8.56
N TYR A 16 19.48 4.77 8.41
CA TYR A 16 20.86 4.92 8.87
C TYR A 16 21.79 4.77 7.67
N GLY A 17 22.77 5.67 7.54
CA GLY A 17 23.68 5.63 6.41
C GLY A 17 25.10 5.95 6.79
N ASP A 18 26.04 5.34 6.10
CA ASP A 18 27.48 5.63 6.16
C ASP A 18 28.11 5.30 4.81
N GLU A 19 29.43 5.24 4.72
CA GLU A 19 30.13 4.92 3.47
C GLU A 19 29.83 3.54 2.90
N ARG A 20 29.21 2.65 3.69
CA ARG A 20 28.80 1.31 3.23
C ARG A 20 27.41 1.32 2.59
N GLY A 21 26.66 2.42 2.67
CA GLY A 21 25.32 2.55 2.14
C GLY A 21 24.30 2.89 3.20
N ASN A 22 23.03 2.66 2.90
CA ASN A 22 21.90 3.03 3.74
C ASN A 22 21.14 1.80 4.21
N LEU A 23 20.61 1.88 5.43
CA LEU A 23 19.80 0.84 6.07
C LEU A 23 18.49 1.44 6.55
N VAL A 24 17.37 0.86 6.13
CA VAL A 24 16.04 1.26 6.61
C VAL A 24 15.48 0.14 7.45
N VAL A 25 14.92 0.49 8.61
CA VAL A 25 14.35 -0.48 9.54
C VAL A 25 12.84 -0.27 9.63
N ALA A 26 12.08 -1.35 9.45
CA ALA A 26 10.63 -1.35 9.64
C ALA A 26 10.28 -2.48 10.61
N GLU A 27 9.78 -2.10 11.79
CA GLU A 27 9.39 -3.06 12.82
C GLU A 27 7.86 -3.17 12.90
N GLY A 28 7.37 -4.38 13.03
CA GLY A 28 5.95 -4.66 13.12
C GLY A 28 5.38 -4.57 14.53
N ASP A 29 4.22 -5.19 14.73
CA ASP A 29 3.54 -5.31 16.03
C ASP A 29 3.24 -3.97 16.70
N GLY A 30 2.90 -2.96 15.89
CA GLY A 30 2.52 -1.64 16.40
C GLY A 30 3.70 -0.70 16.64
N MET A 31 4.92 -1.09 16.27
CA MET A 31 6.08 -0.18 16.34
C MET A 31 6.02 0.82 15.20
N ASP A 32 6.69 0.55 14.07
CA ASP A 32 6.55 1.39 12.87
C ASP A 32 5.33 0.98 12.06
N VAL A 33 5.21 -0.32 11.83
CA VAL A 33 4.10 -0.94 11.11
C VAL A 33 3.02 -1.28 12.12
N PRO A 34 1.79 -0.74 11.98
CA PRO A 34 0.76 -0.83 13.03
C PRO A 34 0.03 -2.19 13.09
N PHE A 35 0.66 -3.26 12.65
CA PHE A 35 0.09 -4.61 12.70
C PHE A 35 1.20 -5.66 12.76
N ALA A 36 0.82 -6.89 13.14
CA ALA A 36 1.70 -8.04 13.03
C ALA A 36 1.85 -8.42 11.56
N ILE A 37 3.07 -8.45 11.07
CA ILE A 37 3.34 -8.73 9.65
C ILE A 37 3.25 -10.24 9.44
N LYS A 38 2.21 -10.67 8.71
CA LYS A 38 1.99 -12.09 8.41
C LYS A 38 2.39 -12.50 7.02
N ARG A 39 2.52 -11.54 6.09
CA ARG A 39 2.83 -11.82 4.69
C ARG A 39 3.66 -10.68 4.13
N VAL A 40 4.65 -11.05 3.32
CA VAL A 40 5.46 -10.09 2.56
C VAL A 40 5.35 -10.47 1.10
N LEU A 41 5.06 -9.49 0.25
CA LEU A 41 5.06 -9.68 -1.19
C LEU A 41 5.75 -8.50 -1.84
N TYR A 42 6.30 -8.71 -3.03
CA TYR A 42 6.97 -7.61 -3.73
C TYR A 42 6.85 -7.78 -5.23
N MET A 43 6.79 -6.63 -5.91
CA MET A 43 6.58 -6.54 -7.35
C MET A 43 7.79 -5.87 -7.98
N TYR A 44 8.30 -6.48 -9.04
CA TYR A 44 9.40 -5.92 -9.81
C TYR A 44 9.24 -6.30 -11.28
N GLY A 45 9.96 -5.62 -12.16
CA GLY A 45 9.88 -5.88 -13.58
C GLY A 45 8.60 -5.39 -14.26
N SER A 46 7.81 -4.57 -13.56
CA SER A 46 6.61 -3.95 -14.14
C SER A 46 7.05 -2.72 -14.93
N ASP A 47 6.50 -2.53 -16.14
CA ASP A 47 6.75 -1.32 -16.91
C ASP A 47 5.76 -0.21 -16.54
N ASP A 48 5.93 0.96 -17.14
CA ASP A 48 5.16 2.15 -16.80
C ASP A 48 3.70 2.09 -17.30
N GLU A 49 3.35 1.13 -18.14
CA GLU A 49 1.99 0.96 -18.63
C GLU A 49 1.15 0.00 -17.78
N VAL A 50 1.81 -0.76 -16.89
CA VAL A 50 1.14 -1.75 -16.06
C VAL A 50 0.40 -1.08 -14.90
N ILE A 51 -0.84 -1.49 -14.68
CA ILE A 51 -1.60 -1.13 -13.48
C ILE A 51 -1.84 -2.39 -12.68
N ARG A 52 -1.35 -2.40 -11.44
CA ARG A 52 -1.54 -3.52 -10.51
C ARG A 52 -2.50 -3.10 -9.40
N GLY A 53 -2.91 -4.08 -8.61
CA GLY A 53 -3.90 -3.86 -7.58
C GLY A 53 -5.30 -3.92 -8.15
N GLN A 54 -5.96 -2.78 -8.28
CA GLN A 54 -7.34 -2.68 -8.76
C GLN A 54 -8.27 -3.52 -7.90
N HIS A 55 -8.13 -3.35 -6.58
CA HIS A 55 -8.96 -4.06 -5.60
C HIS A 55 -8.97 -3.32 -4.27
N ALA A 56 -9.89 -3.71 -3.42
CA ALA A 56 -9.91 -3.36 -2.00
C ALA A 56 -9.93 -4.63 -1.18
N ASN A 57 -9.57 -4.51 0.09
CA ASN A 57 -9.52 -5.63 1.02
C ASN A 57 -10.44 -5.37 2.21
N ARG A 58 -11.22 -6.39 2.60
CA ARG A 58 -12.14 -6.27 3.74
C ARG A 58 -11.45 -6.43 5.08
N LYS A 59 -10.36 -7.21 5.14
CA LYS A 59 -9.67 -7.56 6.38
C LYS A 59 -8.21 -7.14 6.43
N THR A 60 -7.51 -7.19 5.30
CA THR A 60 -6.07 -6.98 5.25
C THR A 60 -5.73 -5.51 5.22
N GLU A 61 -4.81 -5.12 6.09
CA GLU A 61 -4.12 -3.82 6.04
C GLU A 61 -2.77 -4.03 5.40
N PHE A 62 -2.26 -2.99 4.75
CA PHE A 62 -1.00 -3.06 4.01
C PHE A 62 -0.09 -1.89 4.34
N VAL A 63 1.21 -2.11 4.21
CA VAL A 63 2.20 -1.04 4.11
C VAL A 63 2.99 -1.26 2.83
N LEU A 64 3.00 -0.25 1.96
CA LEU A 64 3.67 -0.30 0.66
C LEU A 64 4.94 0.55 0.71
N ILE A 65 6.06 -0.02 0.26
CA ILE A 65 7.37 0.65 0.28
C ILE A 65 8.07 0.41 -1.05
N ASN A 66 8.45 1.50 -1.75
CA ASN A 66 9.34 1.35 -2.91
C ASN A 66 10.77 1.27 -2.40
N VAL A 67 11.26 0.05 -2.23
CA VAL A 67 12.63 -0.16 -1.74
C VAL A 67 13.68 0.17 -2.81
N SER A 68 13.25 0.20 -4.07
CA SER A 68 14.06 0.66 -5.20
C SER A 68 13.13 1.37 -6.19
N GLY A 69 13.60 2.45 -6.79
CA GLY A 69 12.83 3.18 -7.79
C GLY A 69 11.60 3.86 -7.25
N THR A 70 10.64 4.11 -8.12
CA THR A 70 9.42 4.87 -7.80
C THR A 70 8.18 4.22 -8.38
N SER A 71 7.04 4.52 -7.77
CA SER A 71 5.73 4.19 -8.31
C SER A 71 4.69 5.15 -7.74
N LYS A 72 3.50 5.09 -8.28
CA LYS A 72 2.36 5.86 -7.77
C LYS A 72 1.28 4.92 -7.28
N VAL A 73 0.61 5.32 -6.22
CA VAL A 73 -0.54 4.59 -5.68
C VAL A 73 -1.72 5.54 -5.64
N LYS A 74 -2.78 5.18 -6.36
CA LYS A 74 -4.04 5.90 -6.27
C LYS A 74 -4.90 5.19 -5.23
N VAL A 75 -5.33 5.92 -4.22
CA VAL A 75 -6.20 5.42 -3.14
C VAL A 75 -7.58 6.05 -3.29
N ASP A 76 -8.61 5.27 -2.95
CA ASP A 76 -10.00 5.63 -3.22
C ASP A 76 -10.90 5.02 -2.14
N ASN A 77 -11.71 5.86 -1.49
CA ASN A 77 -12.65 5.41 -0.47
C ASN A 77 -14.09 5.28 -0.98
N GLY A 78 -14.28 5.44 -2.30
CA GLY A 78 -15.60 5.45 -2.91
C GLY A 78 -16.20 6.85 -3.10
N TYR A 79 -15.58 7.87 -2.52
CA TYR A 79 -16.03 9.26 -2.60
C TYR A 79 -14.93 10.21 -3.03
N GLU A 80 -13.72 9.96 -2.54
CA GLU A 80 -12.55 10.80 -2.79
C GLU A 80 -11.42 9.92 -3.29
N THR A 81 -10.51 10.51 -4.05
CA THR A 81 -9.29 9.84 -4.50
C THR A 81 -8.08 10.71 -4.21
N GLU A 82 -6.94 10.07 -4.02
CA GLU A 82 -5.66 10.72 -3.81
C GLU A 82 -4.57 9.91 -4.49
N ILE A 83 -3.56 10.59 -5.02
CA ILE A 83 -2.41 9.92 -5.63
C ILE A 83 -1.19 10.18 -4.76
N ILE A 84 -0.57 9.10 -4.29
CA ILE A 84 0.64 9.17 -3.48
C ILE A 84 1.81 8.64 -4.32
N GLU A 85 2.88 9.42 -4.43
CA GLU A 85 4.10 8.97 -5.08
C GLU A 85 5.02 8.35 -4.03
N LEU A 86 5.40 7.10 -4.27
CA LEU A 86 6.37 6.39 -3.44
C LEU A 86 7.74 6.53 -4.10
N ASN A 87 8.58 7.41 -3.56
CA ASN A 87 9.83 7.79 -4.20
C ASN A 87 11.06 7.73 -3.26
N LYS A 88 10.91 7.12 -2.08
CA LYS A 88 12.00 6.99 -1.10
C LYS A 88 11.91 5.65 -0.41
N PRO A 89 13.06 4.94 -0.23
CA PRO A 89 13.03 3.65 0.47
C PRO A 89 12.55 3.72 1.92
N ARG A 90 12.71 4.86 2.57
CA ARG A 90 12.28 5.04 3.97
C ARG A 90 10.81 5.44 4.12
N MET A 91 10.10 5.62 3.02
CA MET A 91 8.71 6.05 3.02
C MET A 91 7.78 4.84 2.85
N GLY A 92 6.85 4.65 3.76
CA GLY A 92 5.81 3.64 3.66
C GLY A 92 4.44 4.26 3.55
N LEU A 93 3.57 3.63 2.77
CA LEU A 93 2.16 4.00 2.69
C LEU A 93 1.34 2.94 3.41
N TYR A 94 0.78 3.30 4.55
CA TYR A 94 -0.11 2.43 5.31
C TYR A 94 -1.53 2.60 4.80
N LEU A 95 -2.16 1.50 4.42
CA LEU A 95 -3.55 1.46 3.95
C LEU A 95 -4.38 0.61 4.90
N LYS A 96 -5.44 1.19 5.42
CA LYS A 96 -6.44 0.47 6.22
C LYS A 96 -7.33 -0.37 5.31
N THR A 97 -8.26 -1.09 5.91
CA THR A 97 -9.24 -1.89 5.15
C THR A 97 -10.20 -1.00 4.36
N MET A 98 -10.82 -1.56 3.35
CA MET A 98 -11.81 -0.88 2.51
C MET A 98 -11.27 0.36 1.81
N VAL A 99 -10.06 0.26 1.31
CA VAL A 99 -9.44 1.26 0.42
C VAL A 99 -9.18 0.59 -0.92
N TRP A 100 -9.77 1.11 -1.96
CA TRP A 100 -9.48 0.68 -3.34
C TRP A 100 -8.17 1.31 -3.76
N LYS A 101 -7.29 0.52 -4.36
CA LYS A 101 -5.98 1.00 -4.76
C LYS A 101 -5.57 0.55 -6.14
N ASP A 102 -4.93 1.45 -6.86
CA ASP A 102 -4.22 1.17 -8.11
C ASP A 102 -2.75 1.51 -7.90
N MET A 103 -1.87 0.61 -8.29
CA MET A 103 -0.42 0.83 -8.27
C MET A 103 0.07 0.88 -9.71
N TYR A 104 0.75 1.95 -10.07
CA TYR A 104 1.07 2.20 -11.48
C TYR A 104 2.27 3.14 -11.61
N ASP A 105 2.62 3.46 -12.85
CA ASP A 105 3.73 4.36 -13.19
C ASP A 105 5.04 3.91 -12.52
N PHE A 106 5.34 2.62 -12.68
CA PHE A 106 6.55 2.01 -12.12
C PHE A 106 7.78 2.46 -12.90
N SER A 107 8.81 2.94 -12.19
CA SER A 107 10.10 3.20 -12.83
C SER A 107 10.75 1.88 -13.26
N PRO A 108 11.71 1.91 -14.20
CA PRO A 108 12.34 0.66 -14.68
C PRO A 108 13.04 -0.15 -13.59
N ASP A 109 13.50 0.51 -12.53
CA ASP A 109 14.19 -0.11 -11.41
C ASP A 109 13.26 -0.31 -10.19
N SER A 110 11.96 -0.15 -10.36
CA SER A 110 11.01 -0.22 -9.24
C SER A 110 10.95 -1.61 -8.63
N VAL A 111 11.08 -1.64 -7.31
CA VAL A 111 10.73 -2.80 -6.48
C VAL A 111 9.79 -2.30 -5.42
N LEU A 112 8.52 -2.71 -5.52
CA LEU A 112 7.48 -2.32 -4.56
C LEU A 112 7.27 -3.47 -3.58
N LEU A 113 7.68 -3.25 -2.34
CA LEU A 113 7.53 -4.20 -1.24
C LEU A 113 6.23 -3.91 -0.52
N VAL A 114 5.46 -4.95 -0.22
CA VAL A 114 4.19 -4.82 0.49
C VAL A 114 4.20 -5.73 1.70
N LEU A 115 3.94 -5.14 2.87
CA LEU A 115 3.77 -5.84 4.13
C LEU A 115 2.27 -5.96 4.39
N ALA A 116 1.80 -7.15 4.76
CA ALA A 116 0.37 -7.41 4.93
C ALA A 116 0.06 -7.98 6.31
N SER A 117 -1.06 -7.56 6.85
CA SER A 117 -1.52 -7.95 8.20
C SER A 117 -2.12 -9.35 8.24
N GLU A 118 -2.46 -9.94 7.10
CA GLU A 118 -3.11 -11.24 7.02
C GLU A 118 -2.43 -12.14 5.99
N HIS A 119 -2.57 -13.44 6.17
CA HIS A 119 -2.22 -14.40 5.13
C HIS A 119 -3.18 -14.21 3.95
N TYR A 120 -2.77 -14.67 2.77
CA TYR A 120 -3.59 -14.53 1.59
C TYR A 120 -4.92 -15.27 1.74
N ASP A 121 -6.02 -14.56 1.46
CA ASP A 121 -7.36 -15.11 1.41
C ASP A 121 -8.10 -14.38 0.27
N GLY A 122 -8.26 -15.06 -0.87
CA GLY A 122 -8.88 -14.44 -2.05
C GLY A 122 -10.30 -13.97 -1.83
N GLU A 123 -11.01 -14.56 -0.86
CA GLU A 123 -12.41 -14.22 -0.61
C GLU A 123 -12.61 -12.85 0.03
N GLU A 124 -11.57 -12.31 0.69
CA GLU A 124 -11.69 -10.98 1.30
C GLU A 124 -11.36 -9.84 0.34
N TYR A 125 -10.98 -10.16 -0.91
CA TYR A 125 -10.68 -9.18 -1.95
C TYR A 125 -11.95 -8.77 -2.69
N ILE A 126 -12.10 -7.48 -2.91
CA ILE A 126 -13.14 -6.90 -3.77
C ILE A 126 -12.44 -6.45 -5.05
N ARG A 127 -12.70 -7.13 -6.16
CA ARG A 127 -12.01 -6.88 -7.43
C ARG A 127 -12.85 -6.15 -8.47
N ASP A 128 -14.11 -5.88 -8.15
CA ASP A 128 -15.05 -5.14 -8.98
C ASP A 128 -15.31 -3.80 -8.31
N TYR A 129 -15.02 -2.71 -9.02
CA TYR A 129 -15.14 -1.37 -8.45
C TYR A 129 -16.58 -1.03 -8.08
N GLU A 130 -17.55 -1.46 -8.89
CA GLU A 130 -18.97 -1.21 -8.58
C GLU A 130 -19.40 -1.94 -7.32
N GLU A 131 -18.91 -3.16 -7.12
CA GLU A 131 -19.15 -3.92 -5.90
C GLU A 131 -18.54 -3.22 -4.69
N PHE A 132 -17.33 -2.67 -4.85
CA PHE A 132 -16.67 -1.88 -3.81
C PHE A 132 -17.54 -0.67 -3.40
N ILE A 133 -18.05 0.07 -4.39
CA ILE A 133 -18.91 1.22 -4.14
C ILE A 133 -20.17 0.81 -3.36
N LYS A 134 -20.78 -0.30 -3.75
CA LYS A 134 -21.97 -0.81 -3.04
C LYS A 134 -21.67 -1.12 -1.58
N GLU A 135 -20.57 -1.82 -1.32
CA GLU A 135 -20.20 -2.20 0.05
C GLU A 135 -19.89 -0.98 0.90
N VAL A 136 -19.20 0.01 0.35
CA VAL A 136 -18.90 1.25 1.07
C VAL A 136 -20.20 1.95 1.46
N LYS A 137 -21.17 2.04 0.55
CA LYS A 137 -22.45 2.70 0.81
C LYS A 137 -23.33 1.96 1.79
N GLN A 138 -23.26 0.64 1.82
CA GLN A 138 -24.04 -0.17 2.76
C GLN A 138 -23.59 -0.01 4.20
N HIS A 139 -22.35 0.42 4.44
CA HIS A 139 -21.78 0.55 5.78
C HIS A 139 -21.78 2.00 6.30
N GLU A 140 -22.59 2.84 5.70
CA GLU A 140 -22.73 4.24 6.14
C GLU A 140 -23.76 4.40 7.28
#